data_0ef31dc459ae6216bb2cf19dcd461b4a
#
_entry.id   0ef31dc459ae6216bb2cf19dcd461b4a
#
_cell.length_a   1.000
_cell.length_b   1.000
_cell.length_c   1.000
_cell.angle_alpha   90.00
_cell.angle_beta   90.00
_cell.angle_gamma   90.00
#
_symmetry.space_group_name_H-M   'P 1'
#
loop_
_entity.id
_entity.type
_entity.pdbx_description
1 polymer ?
#
loop_
_entity_poly.entity_id
_entity_poly.type
_entity_poly.pdbx_seq_one_letter_code
_entity_poly.pdbx_strand_id
1 'polypeptide(L)' 'MLPDPKLAPKERFLKIYANLPINVREEIIYVVLPKKQPITWNVAYLEVKNNTSLGEDILKKLEELKII' A
#
# COMPACT_ATOMS: atom_id res chain seq x y z
N MET A 1 11.43 0.76 10.73
CA MET A 1 11.38 2.20 11.01
C MET A 1 10.11 2.79 10.39
N LEU A 2 9.33 3.48 11.19
CA LEU A 2 8.09 4.07 10.68
C LEU A 2 8.41 5.31 9.86
N PRO A 3 7.69 5.54 8.75
CA PRO A 3 7.88 6.73 7.94
C PRO A 3 7.44 7.98 8.71
N ASP A 4 7.94 9.13 8.27
CA ASP A 4 7.61 10.42 8.88
C ASP A 4 6.11 10.68 8.75
N PRO A 5 5.38 10.89 9.88
CA PRO A 5 3.95 11.16 9.84
C PRO A 5 3.59 12.46 9.11
N LYS A 6 4.55 13.34 8.85
CA LYS A 6 4.32 14.57 8.11
C LYS A 6 4.22 14.35 6.60
N LEU A 7 4.67 13.19 6.11
CA LEU A 7 4.55 12.86 4.70
C LEU A 7 3.12 12.46 4.34
N ALA A 8 2.70 12.77 3.12
CA ALA A 8 1.41 12.31 2.62
C ALA A 8 1.38 10.77 2.59
N PRO A 9 0.19 10.16 2.72
CA PRO A 9 0.09 8.69 2.71
C PRO A 9 0.77 8.05 1.52
N LYS A 10 0.64 8.63 0.33
CA LYS A 10 1.28 8.13 -0.87
C LYS A 10 2.81 8.08 -0.71
N GLU A 11 3.39 9.15 -0.21
CA GLU A 11 4.85 9.21 -0.02
C GLU A 11 5.32 8.21 1.02
N ARG A 12 4.56 8.06 2.11
CA ARG A 12 4.87 7.07 3.14
C ARG A 12 4.85 5.66 2.56
N PHE A 13 3.82 5.35 1.77
CA PHE A 13 3.71 4.05 1.12
C PHE A 13 4.90 3.78 0.20
N LEU A 14 5.24 4.75 -0.66
CA LEU A 14 6.33 4.58 -1.61
C LEU A 14 7.67 4.35 -0.92
N LYS A 15 7.91 5.02 0.19
CA LYS A 15 9.13 4.81 0.97
C LYS A 15 9.19 3.41 1.57
N ILE A 16 8.08 2.95 2.13
CA ILE A 16 8.02 1.59 2.69
C ILE A 16 8.26 0.57 1.59
N TYR A 17 7.57 0.71 0.46
CA TYR A 17 7.71 -0.21 -0.66
C TYR A 17 9.17 -0.26 -1.17
N ALA A 18 9.81 0.89 -1.29
CA ALA A 18 11.19 0.96 -1.78
C ALA A 18 12.17 0.22 -0.89
N ASN A 19 11.86 0.08 0.39
CA ASN A 19 12.72 -0.61 1.36
C ASN A 19 12.34 -2.07 1.58
N LEU A 20 11.30 -2.57 0.92
CA LEU A 20 10.89 -3.96 1.07
C LEU A 20 11.76 -4.89 0.23
N PRO A 21 12.16 -6.04 0.78
CA PRO A 21 12.78 -7.09 -0.03
C PRO A 21 11.85 -7.53 -1.15
N ILE A 22 12.40 -7.92 -2.29
CA ILE A 22 11.61 -8.29 -3.47
C ILE A 22 10.60 -9.40 -3.15
N ASN A 23 11.00 -10.40 -2.39
CA ASN A 23 10.10 -11.51 -2.04
C ASN A 23 8.93 -11.06 -1.16
N VAL A 24 9.13 -10.04 -0.31
CA VAL A 24 8.05 -9.52 0.54
C VAL A 24 7.02 -8.75 -0.29
N ARG A 25 7.45 -8.13 -1.37
CA ARG A 25 6.55 -7.36 -2.24
C ARG A 25 5.45 -8.20 -2.89
N GLU A 26 5.62 -9.51 -2.92
CA GLU A 26 4.62 -10.45 -3.46
C GLU A 26 3.60 -10.89 -2.41
N GLU A 27 3.79 -10.52 -1.16
CA GLU A 27 2.88 -10.90 -0.09
C GLU A 27 1.61 -10.05 -0.11
N ILE A 28 0.49 -10.70 0.24
CA ILE A 28 -0.82 -10.03 0.30
C ILE A 28 -0.87 -9.17 1.56
N ILE A 29 -1.24 -7.90 1.39
CA ILE A 29 -1.36 -6.97 2.51
C ILE A 29 -2.81 -6.83 2.99
N TYR A 30 -3.79 -7.03 2.11
CA TYR A 30 -5.18 -7.12 2.52
C TYR A 30 -6.05 -7.60 1.35
N VAL A 31 -7.31 -7.88 1.64
CA VAL A 31 -8.25 -8.39 0.65
C VAL A 31 -9.39 -7.38 0.48
N VAL A 32 -9.66 -7.00 -0.77
CA VAL A 32 -10.75 -6.08 -1.10
C VAL A 32 -12.06 -6.85 -1.17
N LEU A 33 -13.05 -6.39 -0.38
CA LEU A 33 -14.39 -6.97 -0.37
C LEU A 33 -15.31 -6.18 -1.29
N PRO A 34 -16.40 -6.78 -1.80
CA PRO A 34 -16.91 -8.13 -1.52
C PRO A 34 -16.30 -9.25 -2.36
N LYS A 35 -15.54 -8.93 -3.40
CA LYS A 35 -15.02 -9.92 -4.34
C LYS A 35 -13.85 -10.74 -3.82
N LYS A 36 -13.36 -10.44 -2.62
CA LYS A 36 -12.20 -11.08 -2.00
C LYS A 36 -10.96 -11.00 -2.90
N GLN A 37 -10.76 -9.83 -3.51
CA GLN A 37 -9.59 -9.60 -4.36
C GLN A 37 -8.35 -9.39 -3.50
N PRO A 38 -7.34 -10.27 -3.59
CA PRO A 38 -6.12 -10.09 -2.81
C PRO A 38 -5.27 -8.97 -3.37
N ILE A 39 -4.72 -8.16 -2.49
CA ILE A 39 -3.84 -7.04 -2.87
C ILE A 39 -2.46 -7.30 -2.30
N THR A 40 -1.48 -7.47 -3.19
CA THR A 40 -0.08 -7.59 -2.80
C THR A 40 0.56 -6.21 -2.76
N TRP A 41 1.77 -6.13 -2.18
CA TRP A 41 2.53 -4.89 -2.21
C TRP A 41 2.75 -4.40 -3.65
N ASN A 42 3.04 -5.32 -4.58
CA ASN A 42 3.26 -4.96 -5.99
C ASN A 42 2.01 -4.38 -6.63
N VAL A 43 0.84 -4.98 -6.40
CA VAL A 43 -0.42 -4.48 -6.94
C VAL A 43 -0.72 -3.10 -6.33
N ALA A 44 -0.55 -2.97 -5.02
CA ALA A 44 -0.76 -1.70 -4.35
C ALA A 44 0.15 -0.61 -4.92
N TYR A 45 1.41 -0.95 -5.17
CA TYR A 45 2.37 0.00 -5.73
C TYR A 45 1.91 0.53 -7.10
N LEU A 46 1.47 -0.36 -7.99
CA LEU A 46 1.02 0.03 -9.32
C LEU A 46 -0.20 0.97 -9.24
N GLU A 47 -1.17 0.63 -8.39
CA GLU A 47 -2.37 1.44 -8.26
C GLU A 47 -2.08 2.79 -7.61
N VAL A 48 -1.25 2.81 -6.58
CA VAL A 48 -0.87 4.05 -5.90
C VAL A 48 -0.06 4.94 -6.84
N LYS A 49 0.90 4.37 -7.54
CA LYS A 49 1.75 5.10 -8.48
C LYS A 49 0.93 5.77 -9.58
N ASN A 50 -0.10 5.08 -10.08
CA ASN A 50 -0.93 5.58 -11.17
C ASN A 50 -2.12 6.41 -10.70
N ASN A 51 -2.23 6.67 -9.41
CA ASN A 51 -3.29 7.49 -8.81
C ASN A 51 -4.70 7.02 -9.16
N THR A 52 -4.90 5.69 -9.17
CA THR A 52 -6.21 5.12 -9.45
C THR A 52 -7.13 5.24 -8.23
N SER A 53 -8.45 5.06 -8.45
CA SER A 53 -9.41 5.04 -7.34
C SER A 53 -9.07 3.91 -6.37
N LEU A 54 -8.67 2.76 -6.89
CA LEU A 54 -8.25 1.64 -6.06
C LEU A 54 -7.01 2.01 -5.24
N GLY A 55 -6.06 2.73 -5.85
CA GLY A 55 -4.88 3.20 -5.15
C GLY A 55 -5.22 4.10 -3.97
N GLU A 56 -6.19 4.98 -4.12
CA GLU A 56 -6.65 5.84 -3.04
C GLU A 56 -7.27 5.02 -1.90
N ASP A 57 -8.11 4.03 -2.26
CA ASP A 57 -8.73 3.15 -1.27
C ASP A 57 -7.68 2.33 -0.53
N ILE A 58 -6.66 1.86 -1.24
CA ILE A 58 -5.55 1.12 -0.64
C ILE A 58 -4.84 1.99 0.40
N LEU A 59 -4.52 3.24 0.05
CA LEU A 59 -3.84 4.15 0.97
C LEU A 59 -4.67 4.40 2.23
N LYS A 60 -5.98 4.63 2.07
CA LYS A 60 -6.86 4.84 3.20
C LYS A 60 -6.88 3.61 4.11
N LYS A 61 -6.97 2.43 3.52
CA LYS A 61 -7.03 1.19 4.28
C LYS A 61 -5.73 0.93 5.04
N LEU A 62 -4.60 1.13 4.40
CA LEU A 62 -3.30 0.94 5.04
C LEU A 62 -3.08 1.94 6.16
N GLU A 63 -3.58 3.17 6.01
CA GLU A 63 -3.52 4.18 7.05
C GLU A 63 -4.39 3.81 8.24
N GLU A 64 -5.62 3.31 7.98
CA GLU A 64 -6.51 2.83 9.03
C GLU A 64 -5.90 1.69 9.82
N LEU A 65 -5.21 0.77 9.13
CA LEU A 65 -4.55 -0.37 9.75
C LEU A 65 -3.22 -0.02 10.40
N LYS A 66 -2.81 1.25 10.26
CA LYS A 66 -1.52 1.75 10.80
C LYS A 66 -0.32 1.00 10.22
N ILE A 67 -0.44 0.57 8.96
CA ILE A 67 0.66 -0.05 8.25
C ILE A 67 1.59 1.04 7.67
N ILE A 68 1.02 2.16 7.31
CA ILE A 68 1.79 3.31 6.82
C ILE A 68 1.64 4.53 7.72
#